data_0c3ca8f2e44073a70f56a075acac0e5f
#
_entry.id   0c3ca8f2e44073a70f56a075acac0e5f
#
_cell.length_a   1.000
_cell.length_b   1.000
_cell.length_c   1.000
_cell.angle_alpha   90.00
_cell.angle_beta   90.00
_cell.angle_gamma   90.00
#
_symmetry.space_group_name_H-M   'P 1'
#
loop_
_entity.id
_entity.type
_entity.pdbx_description
1 polymer ?
#
loop_
_entity_poly.entity_id
_entity_poly.type
_entity_poly.pdbx_seq_one_letter_code
_entity_poly.pdbx_strand_id
1 'polypeptide(L)'
;MLSREYETVFERTLQEVALAATDLDVPLVPFWPLRGAAYDGRLLVIGRSVNGWVEDWTPRQFRDDAIRRSAVAWMRADAEPPDRCRMRWVTDLWDAPTGYNTHRSALWRVLRRILLSDSTVVDTEHWSSLLVWTNLYKVSPGAGWNPGADLQRAQRRSATELLALEIETFAPTRVLALTGNWIDPFADALGLRVTPRPGLVEGVGEVMGRPCVVAKHPMGKPEGPFVTEVLLGFADLGIPMGDTPSTMRVEDE
;
A
#
# COMPACT_ATOMS: atom_id res chain seq x y z
N MET A 1 13.33 2.33 -10.07
CA MET A 1 12.88 3.74 -9.96
C MET A 1 11.65 3.93 -10.82
N LEU A 2 10.66 4.65 -10.33
CA LEU A 2 9.47 5.00 -11.09
C LEU A 2 9.82 5.96 -12.23
N SER A 3 9.08 5.87 -13.33
CA SER A 3 9.38 6.58 -14.58
C SER A 3 8.98 8.06 -14.53
N ARG A 4 9.44 8.84 -15.53
CA ARG A 4 8.98 10.21 -15.74
C ARG A 4 7.47 10.27 -16.06
N GLU A 5 6.93 9.22 -16.64
CA GLU A 5 5.48 9.08 -16.86
C GLU A 5 4.74 9.05 -15.52
N TYR A 6 5.23 8.33 -14.54
CA TYR A 6 4.67 8.29 -13.18
C TYR A 6 4.64 9.69 -12.57
N GLU A 7 5.73 10.47 -12.68
CA GLU A 7 5.78 11.86 -12.21
C GLU A 7 4.70 12.72 -12.88
N THR A 8 4.55 12.60 -14.20
CA THR A 8 3.55 13.35 -14.97
C THR A 8 2.12 13.01 -14.53
N VAL A 9 1.83 11.73 -14.33
CA VAL A 9 0.51 11.30 -13.83
C VAL A 9 0.28 11.78 -12.41
N PHE A 10 1.33 11.79 -11.57
CA PHE A 10 1.22 12.28 -10.20
C PHE A 10 0.96 13.80 -10.16
N GLU A 11 1.66 14.61 -10.98
CA GLU A 11 1.38 16.04 -11.11
C GLU A 11 -0.08 16.29 -11.51
N ARG A 12 -0.59 15.50 -12.47
CA ARG A 12 -2.00 15.55 -12.87
C ARG A 12 -2.93 15.19 -11.70
N THR A 13 -2.61 14.19 -10.91
CA THR A 13 -3.39 13.81 -9.71
C THR A 13 -3.51 14.98 -8.74
N LEU A 14 -2.41 15.67 -8.46
CA LEU A 14 -2.40 16.85 -7.59
C LEU A 14 -3.26 17.99 -8.16
N GLN A 15 -3.22 18.19 -9.49
CA GLN A 15 -4.04 19.19 -10.17
C GLN A 15 -5.53 18.85 -10.09
N GLU A 16 -5.91 17.60 -10.39
CA GLU A 16 -7.31 17.13 -10.33
C GLU A 16 -7.90 17.32 -8.93
N VAL A 17 -7.12 16.97 -7.89
CA VAL A 17 -7.49 17.18 -6.48
C VAL A 17 -7.66 18.68 -6.19
N ALA A 18 -6.73 19.52 -6.63
CA ALA A 18 -6.79 20.97 -6.40
C ALA A 18 -7.97 21.65 -7.09
N LEU A 19 -8.36 21.17 -8.27
CA LEU A 19 -9.51 21.69 -9.00
C LEU A 19 -10.85 21.26 -8.40
N ALA A 20 -10.91 20.06 -7.82
CA ALA A 20 -12.11 19.52 -7.18
C ALA A 20 -12.33 20.03 -5.75
N ALA A 21 -11.30 20.59 -5.11
CA ALA A 21 -11.38 21.06 -3.73
C ALA A 21 -12.26 22.31 -3.61
N THR A 22 -13.23 22.26 -2.69
CA THR A 22 -14.08 23.41 -2.29
C THR A 22 -13.39 24.30 -1.28
N ASP A 23 -12.62 23.70 -0.36
CA ASP A 23 -11.75 24.41 0.58
C ASP A 23 -10.32 24.38 0.04
N LEU A 24 -9.76 25.55 -0.23
CA LEU A 24 -8.43 25.71 -0.84
C LEU A 24 -7.29 25.68 0.18
N ASP A 25 -7.59 25.74 1.45
CA ASP A 25 -6.61 25.83 2.54
C ASP A 25 -6.60 24.57 3.42
N VAL A 26 -7.43 23.58 3.10
CA VAL A 26 -7.40 22.29 3.80
C VAL A 26 -6.04 21.60 3.58
N PRO A 27 -5.37 21.14 4.66
CA PRO A 27 -4.13 20.38 4.50
C PRO A 27 -4.34 19.08 3.74
N LEU A 28 -3.49 18.81 2.76
CA LEU A 28 -3.46 17.58 1.99
C LEU A 28 -2.08 16.93 2.09
N VAL A 29 -2.06 15.63 2.18
CA VAL A 29 -0.83 14.82 2.21
C VAL A 29 -0.78 13.93 0.99
N PRO A 30 0.07 14.21 0.01
CA PRO A 30 0.36 13.30 -1.08
C PRO A 30 1.28 12.17 -0.61
N PHE A 31 1.17 11.01 -1.24
CA PHE A 31 1.92 9.82 -0.90
C PHE A 31 2.58 9.18 -2.11
N TRP A 32 3.89 9.07 -2.06
CA TRP A 32 4.71 8.33 -3.01
C TRP A 32 4.94 6.90 -2.52
N PRO A 33 4.90 5.85 -3.38
CA PRO A 33 5.12 4.49 -2.94
C PRO A 33 6.53 4.31 -2.39
N LEU A 34 6.65 3.51 -1.35
CA LEU A 34 7.91 3.25 -0.67
C LEU A 34 8.41 1.85 -1.02
N ARG A 35 9.59 1.78 -1.62
CA ARG A 35 10.26 0.52 -1.92
C ARG A 35 11.32 0.23 -0.86
N GLY A 36 11.30 -0.99 -0.33
CA GLY A 36 12.36 -1.49 0.52
C GLY A 36 13.67 -1.73 -0.24
N ALA A 37 14.82 -1.52 0.40
CA ALA A 37 16.12 -1.63 -0.25
C ALA A 37 16.47 -3.08 -0.67
N ALA A 38 15.95 -4.07 0.04
CA ALA A 38 16.13 -5.50 -0.26
C ALA A 38 14.93 -6.10 -1.02
N TYR A 39 14.09 -5.25 -1.62
CA TYR A 39 12.95 -5.72 -2.40
C TYR A 39 13.41 -6.48 -3.65
N ASP A 40 13.02 -7.73 -3.74
CA ASP A 40 13.37 -8.71 -4.77
C ASP A 40 12.19 -9.08 -5.70
N GLY A 41 11.10 -8.31 -5.69
CA GLY A 41 9.86 -8.64 -6.38
C GLY A 41 8.89 -9.45 -5.52
N ARG A 42 9.18 -9.72 -4.26
CA ARG A 42 8.46 -10.65 -3.40
C ARG A 42 7.02 -10.25 -3.10
N LEU A 43 6.81 -9.03 -2.61
CA LEU A 43 5.51 -8.57 -2.14
C LEU A 43 5.29 -7.08 -2.36
N LEU A 44 4.19 -6.74 -3.04
CA LEU A 44 3.65 -5.39 -3.07
C LEU A 44 2.39 -5.35 -2.20
N VAL A 45 2.35 -4.39 -1.28
CA VAL A 45 1.23 -4.17 -0.36
C VAL A 45 0.49 -2.91 -0.75
N ILE A 46 -0.82 -3.02 -0.93
CA ILE A 46 -1.71 -1.91 -1.24
C ILE A 46 -2.57 -1.60 -0.01
N GLY A 47 -2.38 -0.41 0.56
CA GLY A 47 -3.25 0.16 1.58
C GLY A 47 -4.40 0.97 0.97
N ARG A 48 -5.26 1.55 1.82
CA ARG A 48 -6.36 2.43 1.37
C ARG A 48 -5.86 3.82 1.00
N SER A 49 -5.20 4.45 1.92
CA SER A 49 -4.63 5.80 1.83
C SER A 49 -3.62 6.01 2.95
N VAL A 50 -2.79 7.02 2.83
CA VAL A 50 -1.91 7.41 3.92
C VAL A 50 -2.73 8.08 5.05
N ASN A 51 -2.27 7.91 6.29
CA ASN A 51 -2.90 8.48 7.46
C ASN A 51 -1.83 9.19 8.32
N GLY A 52 -1.86 10.53 8.36
CA GLY A 52 -0.95 11.30 9.20
C GLY A 52 0.52 11.32 8.72
N TRP A 53 0.76 11.44 7.42
CA TRP A 53 2.11 11.62 6.87
C TRP A 53 2.60 13.06 7.03
N VAL A 54 3.90 13.31 6.87
CA VAL A 54 4.64 14.40 7.50
C VAL A 54 4.53 15.78 6.81
N GLU A 55 4.18 15.87 5.54
CA GLU A 55 4.16 17.15 4.81
C GLU A 55 2.76 17.52 4.37
N ASP A 56 2.30 18.67 4.82
CA ASP A 56 1.00 19.22 4.46
C ASP A 56 1.15 20.21 3.30
N TRP A 57 0.37 19.97 2.26
CA TRP A 57 0.19 20.87 1.12
C TRP A 57 -1.27 21.32 1.08
N THR A 58 -1.56 22.34 0.30
CA THR A 58 -2.95 22.79 0.16
C THR A 58 -3.40 22.73 -1.31
N PRO A 59 -4.71 22.59 -1.58
CA PRO A 59 -5.25 22.71 -2.93
C PRO A 59 -4.84 24.01 -3.61
N ARG A 60 -4.77 25.12 -2.85
CA ARG A 60 -4.31 26.43 -3.37
C ARG A 60 -2.90 26.33 -3.96
N GLN A 61 -1.99 25.71 -3.23
CA GLN A 61 -0.61 25.50 -3.68
C GLN A 61 -0.56 24.61 -4.92
N PHE A 62 -1.35 23.54 -4.97
CA PHE A 62 -1.38 22.63 -6.10
C PHE A 62 -2.05 23.20 -7.37
N ARG A 63 -2.62 24.41 -7.34
CA ARG A 63 -3.04 25.14 -8.54
C ARG A 63 -1.86 25.72 -9.32
N ASP A 64 -0.72 25.92 -8.67
CA ASP A 64 0.53 26.40 -9.29
C ASP A 64 1.35 25.22 -9.84
N ASP A 65 1.68 25.28 -11.14
CA ASP A 65 2.43 24.23 -11.84
C ASP A 65 3.85 24.05 -11.29
N ALA A 66 4.50 25.13 -10.89
CA ALA A 66 5.86 25.06 -10.36
C ALA A 66 5.88 24.40 -8.98
N ILE A 67 4.86 24.70 -8.15
CA ILE A 67 4.71 24.06 -6.83
C ILE A 67 4.41 22.58 -7.00
N ARG A 68 3.51 22.18 -7.92
CA ARG A 68 3.24 20.74 -8.17
C ARG A 68 4.49 19.99 -8.57
N ARG A 69 5.26 20.50 -9.54
CA ARG A 69 6.54 19.87 -9.95
C ARG A 69 7.53 19.78 -8.79
N SER A 70 7.63 20.82 -7.99
CA SER A 70 8.49 20.83 -6.81
C SER A 70 8.05 19.80 -5.78
N ALA A 71 6.75 19.67 -5.52
CA ALA A 71 6.19 18.67 -4.61
C ALA A 71 6.48 17.24 -5.09
N VAL A 72 6.29 16.96 -6.37
CA VAL A 72 6.58 15.64 -6.95
C VAL A 72 8.08 15.32 -6.87
N ALA A 73 8.94 16.29 -7.20
CA ALA A 73 10.38 16.12 -7.10
C ALA A 73 10.83 15.86 -5.65
N TRP A 74 10.24 16.57 -4.69
CA TRP A 74 10.52 16.37 -3.27
C TRP A 74 10.07 14.98 -2.79
N MET A 75 8.83 14.57 -3.09
CA MET A 75 8.32 13.25 -2.71
C MET A 75 9.16 12.11 -3.28
N ARG A 76 9.56 12.22 -4.55
CA ARG A 76 10.46 11.25 -5.16
C ARG A 76 11.79 11.17 -4.44
N ALA A 77 12.42 12.31 -4.17
CA ALA A 77 13.70 12.37 -3.46
C ALA A 77 13.60 11.79 -2.04
N ASP A 78 12.50 12.04 -1.34
CA ASP A 78 12.24 11.46 -0.01
C ASP A 78 11.97 9.95 -0.07
N ALA A 79 11.24 9.47 -1.07
CA ALA A 79 10.89 8.05 -1.20
C ALA A 79 12.04 7.18 -1.71
N GLU A 80 12.96 7.75 -2.50
CA GLU A 80 14.07 7.04 -3.15
C GLU A 80 15.44 7.64 -2.76
N PRO A 81 15.78 7.78 -1.47
CA PRO A 81 17.06 8.33 -1.05
C PRO A 81 18.20 7.37 -1.45
N PRO A 82 19.33 7.89 -1.94
CA PRO A 82 20.43 7.07 -2.47
C PRO A 82 21.18 6.26 -1.40
N ASP A 83 21.12 6.69 -0.16
CA ASP A 83 21.95 6.23 0.95
C ASP A 83 21.22 5.45 2.05
N ARG A 84 19.89 5.33 1.95
CA ARG A 84 19.11 4.65 3.00
C ARG A 84 17.87 3.94 2.45
N CYS A 85 17.42 2.92 3.16
CA CYS A 85 16.13 2.27 2.91
C CYS A 85 14.99 3.10 3.51
N ARG A 86 14.12 3.63 2.66
CA ARG A 86 12.98 4.44 3.14
C ARG A 86 11.97 3.63 3.96
N MET A 87 11.88 2.31 3.74
CA MET A 87 11.02 1.43 4.56
C MET A 87 11.59 1.12 5.95
N ARG A 88 12.83 1.52 6.22
CA ARG A 88 13.49 1.25 7.51
C ARG A 88 12.78 1.93 8.70
N TRP A 89 12.12 3.07 8.48
CA TRP A 89 11.35 3.73 9.54
C TRP A 89 10.34 2.80 10.22
N VAL A 90 9.84 1.78 9.51
CA VAL A 90 8.91 0.81 10.08
C VAL A 90 9.56 -0.01 11.18
N THR A 91 10.82 -0.41 10.99
CA THR A 91 11.60 -1.17 11.98
C THR A 91 12.25 -0.26 13.01
N ASP A 92 12.74 0.91 12.61
CA ASP A 92 13.36 1.89 13.51
C ASP A 92 12.36 2.43 14.56
N LEU A 93 11.08 2.56 14.19
CA LEU A 93 10.01 2.99 15.10
C LEU A 93 9.25 1.81 15.74
N TRP A 94 9.73 0.57 15.58
CA TRP A 94 9.17 -0.58 16.26
C TRP A 94 9.48 -0.49 17.74
N ASP A 95 8.43 -0.43 18.57
CA ASP A 95 8.51 -0.20 20.02
C ASP A 95 9.08 1.18 20.42
N ALA A 96 9.01 2.19 19.55
CA ALA A 96 9.41 3.55 19.88
C ALA A 96 8.69 4.04 21.15
N PRO A 97 9.42 4.57 22.15
CA PRO A 97 8.85 4.98 23.43
C PRO A 97 7.97 6.24 23.31
N THR A 98 8.25 7.07 22.32
CA THR A 98 7.54 8.34 22.06
C THR A 98 7.20 8.47 20.59
N GLY A 99 6.18 9.26 20.26
CA GLY A 99 5.72 9.48 18.90
C GLY A 99 4.99 8.28 18.31
N TYR A 100 5.12 8.10 17.00
CA TYR A 100 4.47 6.99 16.31
C TYR A 100 5.22 5.69 16.57
N ASN A 101 4.50 4.69 17.06
CA ASN A 101 5.03 3.36 17.33
C ASN A 101 4.41 2.36 16.34
N THR A 102 5.22 1.84 15.43
CA THR A 102 4.77 0.94 14.36
C THR A 102 4.28 -0.40 14.89
N HIS A 103 4.79 -0.87 16.02
CA HIS A 103 4.29 -2.08 16.69
C HIS A 103 2.83 -1.94 17.18
N ARG A 104 2.35 -0.73 17.42
CA ARG A 104 0.92 -0.51 17.76
C ARG A 104 -0.01 -0.58 16.55
N SER A 105 0.54 -0.53 15.33
CA SER A 105 -0.24 -0.64 14.10
C SER A 105 -0.51 -2.10 13.74
N ALA A 106 -1.78 -2.48 13.68
CA ALA A 106 -2.18 -3.81 13.23
C ALA A 106 -1.69 -4.11 11.79
N LEU A 107 -1.59 -3.08 10.92
CA LEU A 107 -1.04 -3.22 9.58
C LEU A 107 0.38 -3.78 9.62
N TRP A 108 1.26 -3.13 10.37
CA TRP A 108 2.66 -3.52 10.41
C TRP A 108 2.90 -4.84 11.13
N ARG A 109 2.13 -5.14 12.19
CA ARG A 109 2.22 -6.43 12.88
C ARG A 109 1.82 -7.60 11.97
N VAL A 110 0.72 -7.44 11.23
CA VAL A 110 0.24 -8.44 10.28
C VAL A 110 1.25 -8.64 9.15
N LEU A 111 1.75 -7.55 8.54
CA LEU A 111 2.75 -7.64 7.48
C LEU A 111 4.05 -8.30 7.93
N ARG A 112 4.54 -7.96 9.12
CA ARG A 112 5.71 -8.63 9.71
C ARG A 112 5.48 -10.14 9.83
N ARG A 113 4.34 -10.56 10.37
CA ARG A 113 4.02 -11.99 10.55
C ARG A 113 3.90 -12.73 9.21
N ILE A 114 3.28 -12.11 8.21
CA ILE A 114 3.17 -12.66 6.85
C ILE A 114 4.55 -12.86 6.24
N LEU A 115 5.40 -11.83 6.26
CA LEU A 115 6.76 -11.92 5.69
C LEU A 115 7.64 -12.93 6.45
N LEU A 116 7.60 -12.95 7.78
CA LEU A 116 8.40 -13.87 8.57
C LEU A 116 7.86 -15.31 8.56
N SER A 117 6.70 -15.58 7.97
CA SER A 117 6.25 -16.94 7.67
C SER A 117 6.99 -17.53 6.47
N ASP A 118 7.68 -16.73 5.68
CA ASP A 118 8.52 -17.21 4.58
C ASP A 118 9.90 -17.59 5.12
N SER A 119 10.20 -18.90 5.13
CA SER A 119 11.46 -19.46 5.63
C SER A 119 12.70 -18.95 4.86
N THR A 120 12.52 -18.34 3.69
CA THR A 120 13.61 -17.70 2.93
C THR A 120 14.00 -16.33 3.46
N VAL A 121 13.22 -15.76 4.40
CA VAL A 121 13.54 -14.49 5.05
C VAL A 121 14.57 -14.71 6.15
N VAL A 122 15.82 -14.38 5.86
CA VAL A 122 16.94 -14.51 6.79
C VAL A 122 17.05 -13.30 7.73
N ASP A 123 16.89 -12.09 7.19
CA ASP A 123 16.94 -10.85 7.97
C ASP A 123 15.55 -10.53 8.55
N THR A 124 15.34 -10.98 9.78
CA THR A 124 14.08 -10.76 10.50
C THR A 124 14.02 -9.38 11.17
N GLU A 125 15.14 -8.69 11.29
CA GLU A 125 15.21 -7.35 11.87
C GLU A 125 14.76 -6.28 10.87
N HIS A 126 15.21 -6.38 9.61
CA HIS A 126 14.89 -5.41 8.57
C HIS A 126 13.81 -5.92 7.59
N TRP A 127 12.86 -6.71 8.07
CA TRP A 127 11.82 -7.35 7.26
C TRP A 127 11.05 -6.36 6.34
N SER A 128 10.87 -5.11 6.77
CA SER A 128 10.19 -4.09 5.96
C SER A 128 10.95 -3.72 4.69
N SER A 129 12.26 -4.01 4.62
CA SER A 129 13.06 -3.79 3.41
C SER A 129 12.71 -4.74 2.26
N LEU A 130 11.94 -5.79 2.51
CA LEU A 130 11.59 -6.82 1.53
C LEU A 130 10.30 -6.53 0.73
N LEU A 131 9.57 -5.47 1.06
CA LEU A 131 8.30 -5.15 0.42
C LEU A 131 8.31 -3.79 -0.27
N VAL A 132 7.31 -3.60 -1.15
CA VAL A 132 6.85 -2.28 -1.57
C VAL A 132 5.54 -1.98 -0.86
N TRP A 133 5.41 -0.77 -0.32
CA TRP A 133 4.15 -0.28 0.23
C TRP A 133 3.60 0.86 -0.62
N THR A 134 2.36 0.71 -1.03
CA THR A 134 1.59 1.73 -1.73
C THR A 134 0.16 1.82 -1.21
N ASN A 135 -0.63 2.74 -1.76
CA ASN A 135 -2.02 2.97 -1.41
C ASN A 135 -2.89 3.14 -2.66
N LEU A 136 -4.18 2.82 -2.55
CA LEU A 136 -5.17 3.06 -3.60
C LEU A 136 -5.26 4.56 -3.91
N TYR A 137 -5.47 5.38 -2.88
CA TYR A 137 -5.55 6.82 -3.01
C TYR A 137 -4.22 7.47 -2.63
N LYS A 138 -3.73 8.32 -3.52
CA LYS A 138 -2.40 8.95 -3.42
C LYS A 138 -2.40 10.26 -2.64
N VAL A 139 -3.58 10.85 -2.42
CA VAL A 139 -3.73 12.10 -1.67
C VAL A 139 -4.78 11.92 -0.58
N SER A 140 -4.44 12.29 0.63
CA SER A 140 -5.28 12.21 1.82
C SER A 140 -5.38 13.56 2.54
N PRO A 141 -6.39 13.79 3.39
CA PRO A 141 -6.42 14.94 4.28
C PRO A 141 -5.24 14.91 5.28
N GLY A 142 -4.63 16.08 5.53
CA GLY A 142 -3.53 16.23 6.50
C GLY A 142 -3.92 15.91 7.94
N ALA A 143 -5.21 16.04 8.28
CA ALA A 143 -5.74 15.68 9.59
C ALA A 143 -5.75 14.17 9.91
N GLY A 144 -5.21 13.33 9.02
CA GLY A 144 -5.04 11.91 9.32
C GLY A 144 -6.27 11.03 9.11
N TRP A 145 -7.22 11.45 8.28
CA TRP A 145 -8.41 10.68 7.90
C TRP A 145 -8.30 10.11 6.49
N ASN A 146 -9.05 9.05 6.23
CA ASN A 146 -9.23 8.57 4.86
C ASN A 146 -9.88 9.68 3.99
N PRO A 147 -9.56 9.73 2.69
CA PRO A 147 -10.16 10.70 1.78
C PRO A 147 -11.69 10.52 1.72
N GLY A 148 -12.43 11.61 1.82
CA GLY A 148 -13.88 11.63 1.62
C GLY A 148 -14.26 11.37 0.15
N ALA A 149 -15.55 11.13 -0.11
CA ALA A 149 -16.05 10.72 -1.43
C ALA A 149 -15.63 11.66 -2.57
N ASP A 150 -15.59 12.96 -2.35
CA ASP A 150 -15.22 13.94 -3.39
C ASP A 150 -13.72 13.86 -3.71
N LEU A 151 -12.87 13.76 -2.68
CA LEU A 151 -11.43 13.60 -2.86
C LEU A 151 -11.09 12.24 -3.50
N GLN A 152 -11.81 11.17 -3.13
CA GLN A 152 -11.70 9.87 -3.79
C GLN A 152 -12.06 9.96 -5.28
N ARG A 153 -13.18 10.62 -5.60
CA ARG A 153 -13.67 10.78 -6.98
C ARG A 153 -12.68 11.59 -7.82
N ALA A 154 -12.15 12.67 -7.25
CA ALA A 154 -11.23 13.58 -7.94
C ALA A 154 -9.96 12.86 -8.42
N GLN A 155 -9.38 11.98 -7.60
CA GLN A 155 -8.11 11.33 -7.91
C GLN A 155 -8.24 9.90 -8.47
N ARG A 156 -9.45 9.31 -8.52
CA ARG A 156 -9.63 7.89 -8.84
C ARG A 156 -8.95 7.48 -10.14
N ARG A 157 -9.18 8.23 -11.22
CA ARG A 157 -8.64 7.89 -12.53
C ARG A 157 -7.12 7.90 -12.53
N SER A 158 -6.52 8.99 -12.12
CA SER A 158 -5.06 9.14 -12.07
C SER A 158 -4.42 8.23 -11.03
N ALA A 159 -5.06 8.01 -9.88
CA ALA A 159 -4.60 7.05 -8.87
C ALA A 159 -4.60 5.60 -9.40
N THR A 160 -5.57 5.24 -10.25
CA THR A 160 -5.58 3.94 -10.95
C THR A 160 -4.40 3.80 -11.90
N GLU A 161 -4.13 4.82 -12.73
CA GLU A 161 -2.98 4.85 -13.64
C GLU A 161 -1.66 4.75 -12.87
N LEU A 162 -1.53 5.49 -11.76
CA LEU A 162 -0.34 5.41 -10.89
C LEU A 162 -0.15 4.00 -10.33
N LEU A 163 -1.21 3.37 -9.84
CA LEU A 163 -1.13 2.02 -9.29
C LEU A 163 -0.77 0.99 -10.36
N ALA A 164 -1.28 1.14 -11.59
CA ALA A 164 -0.88 0.29 -12.71
C ALA A 164 0.62 0.42 -13.01
N LEU A 165 1.14 1.65 -13.11
CA LEU A 165 2.57 1.91 -13.32
C LEU A 165 3.45 1.35 -12.19
N GLU A 166 2.95 1.37 -10.95
CA GLU A 166 3.64 0.78 -9.80
C GLU A 166 3.73 -0.74 -9.91
N ILE A 167 2.61 -1.41 -10.22
CA ILE A 167 2.56 -2.88 -10.39
C ILE A 167 3.48 -3.31 -11.54
N GLU A 168 3.48 -2.59 -12.65
CA GLU A 168 4.38 -2.84 -13.79
C GLU A 168 5.85 -2.64 -13.41
N THR A 169 6.18 -1.50 -12.80
CA THR A 169 7.57 -1.13 -12.47
C THR A 169 8.17 -2.03 -11.40
N PHE A 170 7.42 -2.33 -10.36
CA PHE A 170 7.90 -3.17 -9.26
C PHE A 170 7.80 -4.66 -9.56
N ALA A 171 7.01 -5.04 -10.56
CA ALA A 171 6.84 -6.42 -11.04
C ALA A 171 6.70 -7.47 -9.91
N PRO A 172 5.76 -7.28 -8.96
CA PRO A 172 5.66 -8.15 -7.81
C PRO A 172 5.25 -9.57 -8.19
N THR A 173 5.77 -10.56 -7.49
CA THR A 173 5.29 -11.95 -7.60
C THR A 173 4.00 -12.15 -6.81
N ARG A 174 3.72 -11.29 -5.83
CA ARG A 174 2.51 -11.31 -5.00
C ARG A 174 2.03 -9.89 -4.72
N VAL A 175 0.72 -9.70 -4.81
CA VAL A 175 0.05 -8.46 -4.41
C VAL A 175 -0.86 -8.75 -3.23
N LEU A 176 -0.72 -7.99 -2.16
CA LEU A 176 -1.61 -8.03 -1.00
C LEU A 176 -2.35 -6.71 -0.88
N ALA A 177 -3.64 -6.71 -1.20
CA ALA A 177 -4.50 -5.55 -1.07
C ALA A 177 -5.22 -5.57 0.30
N LEU A 178 -4.74 -4.78 1.26
CA LEU A 178 -5.33 -4.61 2.60
C LEU A 178 -6.40 -3.51 2.60
N THR A 179 -7.28 -3.57 1.63
CA THR A 179 -8.21 -2.51 1.27
C THR A 179 -9.67 -2.85 1.55
N GLY A 180 -9.99 -4.15 1.59
CA GLY A 180 -11.37 -4.60 1.49
C GLY A 180 -12.00 -4.08 0.21
N ASN A 181 -13.30 -3.83 0.24
CA ASN A 181 -14.09 -3.31 -0.89
C ASN A 181 -13.68 -1.92 -1.42
N TRP A 182 -12.70 -1.26 -0.81
CA TRP A 182 -12.15 0.00 -1.35
C TRP A 182 -11.45 -0.18 -2.70
N ILE A 183 -11.04 -1.41 -3.04
CA ILE A 183 -10.43 -1.72 -4.34
C ILE A 183 -11.46 -1.81 -5.47
N ASP A 184 -12.74 -2.04 -5.18
CA ASP A 184 -13.77 -2.27 -6.19
C ASP A 184 -13.85 -1.17 -7.27
N PRO A 185 -13.76 0.14 -6.93
CA PRO A 185 -13.77 1.19 -7.93
C PRO A 185 -12.56 1.20 -8.88
N PHE A 186 -11.53 0.41 -8.60
CA PHE A 186 -10.30 0.28 -9.39
C PHE A 186 -10.27 -1.05 -10.18
N ALA A 187 -11.16 -1.99 -9.84
CA ALA A 187 -11.10 -3.37 -10.27
C ALA A 187 -11.04 -3.55 -11.78
N ASP A 188 -11.98 -2.95 -12.51
CA ASP A 188 -12.08 -3.11 -13.97
C ASP A 188 -10.83 -2.57 -14.68
N ALA A 189 -10.37 -1.37 -14.30
CA ALA A 189 -9.25 -0.70 -14.93
C ALA A 189 -7.89 -1.36 -14.61
N LEU A 190 -7.78 -2.04 -13.46
CA LEU A 190 -6.61 -2.84 -13.08
C LEU A 190 -6.71 -4.30 -13.53
N GLY A 191 -7.79 -4.69 -14.20
CA GLY A 191 -8.01 -6.09 -14.56
C GLY A 191 -8.03 -7.03 -13.35
N LEU A 192 -8.55 -6.54 -12.20
CA LEU A 192 -8.68 -7.34 -10.98
C LEU A 192 -9.71 -8.46 -11.21
N ARG A 193 -9.27 -9.70 -11.06
CA ARG A 193 -10.10 -10.91 -11.20
C ARG A 193 -9.88 -11.76 -9.98
N VAL A 194 -10.82 -11.71 -9.04
CA VAL A 194 -10.76 -12.48 -7.80
C VAL A 194 -12.02 -13.31 -7.61
N THR A 195 -11.83 -14.52 -7.10
CA THR A 195 -12.93 -15.35 -6.59
C THR A 195 -13.25 -14.85 -5.19
N PRO A 196 -14.49 -14.40 -4.93
CA PRO A 196 -14.92 -13.94 -3.61
C PRO A 196 -14.78 -15.04 -2.55
N ARG A 197 -14.45 -14.63 -1.32
CA ARG A 197 -14.35 -15.52 -0.15
C ARG A 197 -15.06 -14.92 1.06
N PRO A 198 -15.71 -15.76 1.88
CA PRO A 198 -16.15 -15.31 3.20
C PRO A 198 -14.96 -15.25 4.15
N GLY A 199 -14.89 -14.23 5.04
CA GLY A 199 -13.86 -14.18 6.05
C GLY A 199 -13.09 -12.85 6.08
N LEU A 200 -11.83 -12.92 6.48
CA LEU A 200 -10.91 -11.77 6.54
C LEU A 200 -10.25 -11.51 5.19
N VAL A 201 -10.01 -12.56 4.42
CA VAL A 201 -9.72 -12.50 2.99
C VAL A 201 -11.05 -12.45 2.25
N GLU A 202 -11.23 -11.42 1.41
CA GLU A 202 -12.46 -11.17 0.65
C GLU A 202 -12.40 -11.67 -0.80
N GLY A 203 -11.18 -11.89 -1.31
CA GLY A 203 -10.98 -12.42 -2.66
C GLY A 203 -9.56 -12.91 -2.91
N VAL A 204 -9.46 -13.90 -3.80
CA VAL A 204 -8.19 -14.49 -4.22
C VAL A 204 -8.18 -14.66 -5.73
N GLY A 205 -7.12 -14.23 -6.41
CA GLY A 205 -7.01 -14.27 -7.85
C GLY A 205 -5.84 -13.46 -8.39
N GLU A 206 -6.08 -12.55 -9.32
CA GLU A 206 -5.02 -11.77 -9.97
C GLU A 206 -5.40 -10.30 -10.15
N VAL A 207 -4.39 -9.43 -10.19
CA VAL A 207 -4.46 -8.04 -10.62
C VAL A 207 -3.36 -7.78 -11.65
N MET A 208 -3.71 -7.30 -12.84
CA MET A 208 -2.75 -7.11 -13.96
C MET A 208 -1.89 -8.38 -14.22
N GLY A 209 -2.50 -9.57 -14.11
CA GLY A 209 -1.81 -10.86 -14.26
C GLY A 209 -0.85 -11.22 -13.12
N ARG A 210 -0.88 -10.49 -12.00
CA ARG A 210 -0.10 -10.81 -10.79
C ARG A 210 -0.99 -11.46 -9.75
N PRO A 211 -0.56 -12.55 -9.12
CA PRO A 211 -1.28 -13.17 -8.02
C PRO A 211 -1.65 -12.17 -6.94
N CYS A 212 -2.93 -12.14 -6.56
CA CYS A 212 -3.48 -11.12 -5.68
C CYS A 212 -4.39 -11.73 -4.60
N VAL A 213 -4.17 -11.32 -3.37
CA VAL A 213 -5.07 -11.54 -2.24
C VAL A 213 -5.66 -10.21 -1.81
N VAL A 214 -6.99 -10.11 -1.84
CA VAL A 214 -7.74 -8.96 -1.32
C VAL A 214 -8.26 -9.30 0.07
N ALA A 215 -7.85 -8.54 1.06
CA ALA A 215 -8.23 -8.75 2.45
C ALA A 215 -8.79 -7.47 3.07
N LYS A 216 -9.57 -7.61 4.12
CA LYS A 216 -10.03 -6.49 4.96
C LYS A 216 -8.85 -5.72 5.50
N HIS A 217 -9.07 -4.45 5.87
CA HIS A 217 -8.04 -3.73 6.62
C HIS A 217 -7.85 -4.39 7.99
N PRO A 218 -6.62 -4.67 8.45
CA PRO A 218 -6.36 -5.49 9.63
C PRO A 218 -6.76 -4.86 10.97
N MET A 219 -6.97 -3.52 11.01
CA MET A 219 -7.36 -2.82 12.23
C MET A 219 -8.64 -3.40 12.84
N GLY A 220 -8.56 -3.78 14.14
CA GLY A 220 -9.68 -4.35 14.88
C GLY A 220 -10.03 -5.79 14.47
N LYS A 221 -9.16 -6.49 13.74
CA LYS A 221 -9.33 -7.89 13.35
C LYS A 221 -8.40 -8.80 14.17
N PRO A 222 -8.78 -10.09 14.39
CA PRO A 222 -7.92 -11.05 15.05
C PRO A 222 -6.71 -11.38 14.15
N GLU A 223 -5.51 -11.01 14.60
CA GLU A 223 -4.31 -11.07 13.76
C GLU A 223 -3.88 -12.49 13.36
N GLY A 224 -4.01 -13.45 14.28
CA GLY A 224 -3.68 -14.86 14.00
C GLY A 224 -4.47 -15.41 12.83
N PRO A 225 -5.79 -15.48 12.91
CA PRO A 225 -6.66 -15.87 11.80
C PRO A 225 -6.43 -15.04 10.53
N PHE A 226 -6.19 -13.72 10.66
CA PHE A 226 -5.93 -12.85 9.51
C PHE A 226 -4.69 -13.30 8.73
N VAL A 227 -3.58 -13.51 9.42
CA VAL A 227 -2.32 -13.97 8.80
C VAL A 227 -2.53 -15.34 8.16
N THR A 228 -3.18 -16.28 8.86
CA THR A 228 -3.46 -17.61 8.33
C THR A 228 -4.27 -17.56 7.05
N GLU A 229 -5.37 -16.79 7.02
CA GLU A 229 -6.20 -16.67 5.81
C GLU A 229 -5.44 -16.06 4.62
N VAL A 230 -4.57 -15.07 4.85
CA VAL A 230 -3.74 -14.47 3.79
C VAL A 230 -2.74 -15.48 3.24
N LEU A 231 -2.05 -16.24 4.12
CA LEU A 231 -1.08 -17.26 3.71
C LEU A 231 -1.75 -18.38 2.91
N LEU A 232 -2.93 -18.85 3.36
CA LEU A 232 -3.74 -19.80 2.62
C LEU A 232 -4.19 -19.25 1.26
N GLY A 233 -4.57 -17.97 1.19
CA GLY A 233 -4.92 -17.31 -0.06
C GLY A 233 -3.79 -17.34 -1.09
N PHE A 234 -2.54 -17.10 -0.69
CA PHE A 234 -1.40 -17.24 -1.58
C PHE A 234 -1.06 -18.70 -1.91
N ALA A 235 -1.24 -19.62 -0.97
CA ALA A 235 -1.04 -21.05 -1.22
C ALA A 235 -2.03 -21.58 -2.29
N ASP A 236 -3.28 -21.15 -2.25
CA ASP A 236 -4.30 -21.53 -3.24
C ASP A 236 -3.99 -21.00 -4.66
N LEU A 237 -3.19 -19.96 -4.77
CA LEU A 237 -2.65 -19.43 -6.03
C LEU A 237 -1.37 -20.17 -6.50
N GLY A 238 -0.94 -21.21 -5.77
CA GLY A 238 0.27 -21.96 -6.07
C GLY A 238 1.58 -21.22 -5.76
N ILE A 239 1.53 -20.16 -4.94
CA ILE A 239 2.68 -19.32 -4.57
C ILE A 239 2.76 -19.13 -3.06
N PRO A 240 2.88 -20.20 -2.27
CA PRO A 240 2.89 -20.10 -0.83
C PRO A 240 3.99 -19.15 -0.35
N MET A 241 3.77 -18.52 0.80
CA MET A 241 4.78 -17.80 1.55
C MET A 241 5.25 -18.74 2.69
N GLY A 242 6.44 -19.32 2.51
CA GLY A 242 7.01 -20.24 3.48
C GLY A 242 6.42 -21.65 3.44
N ASP A 243 6.86 -22.47 4.37
CA ASP A 243 6.27 -23.79 4.59
C ASP A 243 4.84 -23.59 5.10
N THR A 244 3.86 -23.86 4.26
CA THR A 244 2.47 -23.93 4.69
C THR A 244 2.39 -24.93 5.82
N PRO A 245 1.86 -24.58 7.02
CA PRO A 245 1.73 -25.57 8.09
C PRO A 245 0.95 -26.77 7.56
N SER A 246 1.62 -27.91 7.46
CA SER A 246 1.05 -29.15 6.92
C SER A 246 -0.02 -29.77 7.81
N THR A 247 -0.49 -29.03 8.82
CA THR A 247 -1.42 -29.55 9.84
C THR A 247 -2.46 -28.49 10.22
N MET A 248 -3.45 -28.30 9.38
CA MET A 248 -4.81 -28.01 9.83
C MET A 248 -5.79 -28.71 8.90
N ARG A 249 -5.71 -30.04 8.84
CA ARG A 249 -6.93 -30.83 8.68
C ARG A 249 -7.67 -30.67 10.00
N VAL A 250 -8.77 -29.95 9.96
CA VAL A 250 -9.78 -30.02 10.99
C VAL A 250 -10.28 -31.45 10.91
N GLU A 251 -9.88 -32.30 11.86
CA GLU A 251 -10.61 -33.53 12.10
C GLU A 251 -11.93 -33.09 12.74
N ASP A 252 -12.99 -33.21 11.95
CA ASP A 252 -14.36 -33.17 12.43
C ASP A 252 -14.55 -34.38 13.38
N GLU A 253 -14.70 -34.10 14.67
CA GLU A 253 -15.44 -34.93 15.64
C GLU A 253 -16.50 -34.08 16.35
#